data_0f5bcfc53205ffc7bc850859ef844b98
#
_entry.id   0f5bcfc53205ffc7bc850859ef844b98
#
_cell.length_a   1.000
_cell.length_b   1.000
_cell.length_c   1.000
_cell.angle_alpha   90.00
_cell.angle_beta   90.00
_cell.angle_gamma   90.00
#
_symmetry.space_group_name_H-M   'P 1'
#
loop_
_entity.id
_entity.type
_entity.pdbx_description
1 polymer ?
#
loop_
_entity_poly.entity_id
_entity_poly.type
_entity_poly.pdbx_seq_one_letter_code
_entity_poly.pdbx_strand_id
1 'polypeptide(L)'
;MKVMESSPAAPITPILISDAESVPVMPGVDSEDIDNIKNTAQIMLQRGSVDFEELIEYLRDSYPVEEDDVTDITSLAESVLYKLISEQAEWSKDEMEDMRKLISAFRALERKGVVSRAGYSCCSRCGNGEIRAEALSQHVGYCYFHEQDLDACIERCGLVLRHGVIGDDFEDLKKRTEIARILVQTMEEAGLKVIWNQDPEKVIELPGFKWRVRLHDGSAESEEEQQDVRGDYRQEDEGTDLGIPQLDFYVR
;
A
#
# COMPACT_ATOMS: atom_id res chain seq x y z
N MET A 1 -23.33 15.03 -53.52
CA MET A 1 -22.83 14.78 -52.19
C MET A 1 -23.32 13.40 -51.78
N LYS A 2 -22.42 12.40 -51.75
CA LYS A 2 -22.74 11.04 -51.32
C LYS A 2 -22.42 10.94 -49.80
N VAL A 3 -23.38 10.70 -48.99
CA VAL A 3 -23.23 10.43 -47.57
C VAL A 3 -22.68 9.02 -47.46
N MET A 4 -21.51 8.85 -46.86
CA MET A 4 -20.94 7.53 -46.52
C MET A 4 -21.60 7.08 -45.21
N GLU A 5 -22.39 6.02 -45.27
CA GLU A 5 -22.90 5.30 -44.09
C GLU A 5 -21.73 4.55 -43.42
N SER A 6 -21.50 4.84 -42.13
CA SER A 6 -20.55 4.11 -41.30
C SER A 6 -21.17 2.77 -40.89
N SER A 7 -20.44 1.69 -41.19
CA SER A 7 -20.78 0.32 -40.81
C SER A 7 -20.73 0.17 -39.28
N PRO A 8 -21.69 -0.55 -38.65
CA PRO A 8 -21.64 -0.78 -37.22
C PRO A 8 -20.52 -1.75 -36.85
N ALA A 9 -19.81 -1.43 -35.78
CA ALA A 9 -18.78 -2.29 -35.19
C ALA A 9 -19.39 -3.64 -34.77
N ALA A 10 -18.64 -4.71 -35.01
CA ALA A 10 -19.03 -6.07 -34.62
C ALA A 10 -19.07 -6.18 -33.08
N PRO A 11 -20.02 -6.95 -32.52
CA PRO A 11 -20.10 -7.15 -31.09
C PRO A 11 -18.88 -7.92 -30.57
N ILE A 12 -18.25 -7.43 -29.53
CA ILE A 12 -17.18 -8.10 -28.79
C ILE A 12 -17.82 -9.32 -28.11
N THR A 13 -17.43 -10.50 -28.54
CA THR A 13 -17.85 -11.77 -27.91
C THR A 13 -17.16 -11.86 -26.54
N PRO A 14 -17.87 -12.05 -25.42
CA PRO A 14 -17.22 -12.29 -24.14
C PRO A 14 -16.40 -13.58 -24.23
N ILE A 15 -15.15 -13.50 -23.87
CA ILE A 15 -14.31 -14.69 -23.66
C ILE A 15 -14.90 -15.39 -22.44
N LEU A 16 -15.56 -16.51 -22.66
CA LEU A 16 -15.96 -17.44 -21.62
C LEU A 16 -14.69 -17.96 -20.96
N ILE A 17 -14.36 -17.40 -19.79
CA ILE A 17 -13.37 -18.00 -18.90
C ILE A 17 -14.02 -19.31 -18.41
N SER A 18 -13.57 -20.44 -18.95
CA SER A 18 -14.01 -21.74 -18.49
C SER A 18 -13.45 -21.97 -17.10
N ASP A 19 -14.34 -22.21 -16.14
CA ASP A 19 -14.05 -22.61 -14.78
C ASP A 19 -13.32 -23.97 -14.77
N ALA A 20 -12.00 -23.92 -14.79
CA ALA A 20 -11.09 -24.92 -14.25
C ALA A 20 -9.70 -24.29 -14.25
N GLU A 21 -9.38 -23.53 -13.20
CA GLU A 21 -7.99 -23.18 -12.91
C GLU A 21 -7.20 -24.49 -12.76
N SER A 22 -6.58 -24.92 -13.83
CA SER A 22 -5.49 -25.88 -13.75
C SER A 22 -4.34 -25.14 -13.07
N VAL A 23 -4.16 -25.37 -11.76
CA VAL A 23 -2.97 -24.93 -11.04
C VAL A 23 -1.76 -25.40 -11.82
N PRO A 24 -0.83 -24.52 -12.24
CA PRO A 24 0.38 -24.93 -12.92
C PRO A 24 1.06 -26.02 -12.09
N VAL A 25 1.29 -27.20 -12.68
CA VAL A 25 2.03 -28.28 -12.00
C VAL A 25 3.50 -27.93 -12.16
N MET A 26 4.11 -27.44 -11.07
CA MET A 26 5.56 -27.17 -10.99
C MET A 26 6.29 -28.46 -10.58
N PRO A 27 7.02 -29.14 -11.51
CA PRO A 27 7.78 -30.32 -11.14
C PRO A 27 8.89 -29.94 -10.18
N GLY A 28 8.86 -30.48 -8.97
CA GLY A 28 9.89 -30.23 -7.96
C GLY A 28 9.56 -29.19 -6.89
N VAL A 29 8.46 -28.44 -7.05
CA VAL A 29 7.93 -27.52 -6.04
C VAL A 29 6.74 -28.18 -5.35
N ASP A 30 6.74 -28.26 -4.04
CA ASP A 30 5.61 -28.85 -3.32
C ASP A 30 4.41 -27.87 -3.23
N SER A 31 3.26 -28.40 -2.83
CA SER A 31 2.05 -27.58 -2.74
C SER A 31 2.14 -26.48 -1.67
N GLU A 32 2.93 -26.68 -0.62
CA GLU A 32 3.15 -25.70 0.44
C GLU A 32 3.97 -24.53 -0.08
N ASP A 33 4.99 -24.79 -0.90
CA ASP A 33 5.79 -23.74 -1.54
C ASP A 33 4.96 -22.92 -2.54
N ILE A 34 4.10 -23.56 -3.33
CA ILE A 34 3.17 -22.86 -4.24
C ILE A 34 2.25 -21.91 -3.47
N ASP A 35 1.69 -22.37 -2.36
CA ASP A 35 0.81 -21.54 -1.53
C ASP A 35 1.60 -20.39 -0.86
N ASN A 36 2.83 -20.63 -0.44
CA ASN A 36 3.72 -19.61 0.12
C ASN A 36 4.08 -18.55 -0.93
N ILE A 37 4.42 -18.93 -2.16
CA ILE A 37 4.70 -18.02 -3.28
C ILE A 37 3.48 -17.14 -3.55
N LYS A 38 2.28 -17.74 -3.69
CA LYS A 38 1.03 -16.98 -3.93
C LYS A 38 0.70 -16.02 -2.79
N ASN A 39 0.86 -16.46 -1.56
CA ASN A 39 0.60 -15.61 -0.39
C ASN A 39 1.58 -14.43 -0.31
N THR A 40 2.87 -14.68 -0.55
CA THR A 40 3.88 -13.62 -0.61
C THR A 40 3.59 -12.63 -1.73
N ALA A 41 3.29 -13.11 -2.93
CA ALA A 41 2.89 -12.26 -4.05
C ALA A 41 1.66 -11.41 -3.71
N GLN A 42 0.65 -12.00 -3.09
CA GLN A 42 -0.56 -11.29 -2.69
C GLN A 42 -0.26 -10.15 -1.71
N ILE A 43 0.52 -10.41 -0.65
CA ILE A 43 0.87 -9.39 0.35
C ILE A 43 1.67 -8.26 -0.30
N MET A 44 2.69 -8.57 -1.11
CA MET A 44 3.54 -7.57 -1.75
C MET A 44 2.76 -6.69 -2.73
N LEU A 45 1.89 -7.27 -3.55
CA LEU A 45 0.99 -6.53 -4.44
C LEU A 45 0.03 -5.65 -3.65
N GLN A 46 -0.57 -6.15 -2.57
CA GLN A 46 -1.49 -5.38 -1.74
C GLN A 46 -0.81 -4.26 -0.96
N ARG A 47 0.48 -4.37 -0.66
CA ARG A 47 1.26 -3.25 -0.11
C ARG A 47 1.36 -2.10 -1.11
N GLY A 48 1.48 -2.38 -2.42
CA GLY A 48 1.64 -1.39 -3.49
C GLY A 48 3.01 -0.70 -3.48
N SER A 49 4.04 -1.34 -2.94
CA SER A 49 5.37 -0.77 -2.74
C SER A 49 6.44 -1.30 -3.70
N VAL A 50 6.12 -2.32 -4.48
CA VAL A 50 7.04 -2.94 -5.46
C VAL A 50 6.36 -3.05 -6.81
N ASP A 51 7.11 -2.87 -7.89
CA ASP A 51 6.58 -3.18 -9.21
C ASP A 51 6.60 -4.70 -9.48
N PHE A 52 6.02 -5.12 -10.62
CA PHE A 52 5.87 -6.54 -10.89
C PHE A 52 7.22 -7.22 -11.18
N GLU A 53 8.17 -6.51 -11.77
CA GLU A 53 9.52 -7.03 -12.05
C GLU A 53 10.28 -7.25 -10.74
N GLU A 54 10.25 -6.27 -9.83
CA GLU A 54 10.80 -6.38 -8.48
C GLU A 54 10.15 -7.51 -7.67
N LEU A 55 8.82 -7.69 -7.79
CA LEU A 55 8.11 -8.80 -7.17
C LEU A 55 8.65 -10.15 -7.68
N ILE A 56 8.79 -10.32 -8.99
CA ILE A 56 9.28 -11.57 -9.59
C ILE A 56 10.73 -11.85 -9.16
N GLU A 57 11.59 -10.83 -9.14
CA GLU A 57 12.97 -10.95 -8.66
C GLU A 57 12.99 -11.42 -7.19
N TYR A 58 12.20 -10.78 -6.33
CA TYR A 58 12.09 -11.15 -4.92
C TYR A 58 11.62 -12.59 -4.73
N LEU A 59 10.59 -13.03 -5.49
CA LEU A 59 10.07 -14.39 -5.39
C LEU A 59 11.10 -15.43 -5.84
N ARG A 60 11.87 -15.16 -6.89
CA ARG A 60 12.95 -16.03 -7.36
C ARG A 60 14.07 -16.18 -6.32
N ASP A 61 14.43 -15.09 -5.67
CA ASP A 61 15.48 -15.11 -4.64
C ASP A 61 15.02 -15.80 -3.36
N SER A 62 13.74 -15.68 -3.01
CA SER A 62 13.17 -16.24 -1.78
C SER A 62 12.79 -17.72 -1.90
N TYR A 63 12.42 -18.16 -3.10
CA TYR A 63 11.98 -19.51 -3.38
C TYR A 63 12.89 -20.10 -4.48
N PRO A 64 13.97 -20.83 -4.10
CA PRO A 64 14.90 -21.39 -5.07
C PRO A 64 14.17 -22.49 -5.89
N VAL A 65 13.91 -22.18 -7.14
CA VAL A 65 13.34 -23.07 -8.15
C VAL A 65 14.38 -23.31 -9.23
N GLU A 66 14.32 -24.45 -9.90
CA GLU A 66 15.21 -24.73 -11.03
C GLU A 66 14.94 -23.74 -12.20
N GLU A 67 15.93 -23.49 -13.05
CA GLU A 67 15.85 -22.50 -14.14
C GLU A 67 14.63 -22.72 -15.07
N ASP A 68 14.22 -23.97 -15.25
CA ASP A 68 13.07 -24.34 -16.09
C ASP A 68 11.71 -23.96 -15.44
N ASP A 69 11.66 -23.77 -14.12
CA ASP A 69 10.46 -23.45 -13.34
C ASP A 69 10.22 -21.93 -13.15
N VAL A 70 11.13 -21.10 -13.64
CA VAL A 70 11.03 -19.63 -13.53
C VAL A 70 9.77 -19.08 -14.20
N THR A 71 9.34 -19.67 -15.31
CA THR A 71 8.11 -19.30 -16.00
C THR A 71 6.89 -19.51 -15.12
N ASP A 72 6.92 -20.51 -14.25
CA ASP A 72 5.82 -20.87 -13.38
C ASP A 72 5.66 -19.89 -12.21
N ILE A 73 6.75 -19.35 -11.63
CA ILE A 73 6.70 -18.28 -10.62
C ILE A 73 6.00 -17.05 -11.20
N THR A 74 6.37 -16.63 -12.41
CA THR A 74 5.76 -15.49 -13.07
C THR A 74 4.27 -15.74 -13.29
N SER A 75 3.90 -16.91 -13.80
CA SER A 75 2.50 -17.31 -14.02
C SER A 75 1.69 -17.35 -12.72
N LEU A 76 2.29 -17.82 -11.62
CA LEU A 76 1.66 -17.79 -10.30
C LEU A 76 1.42 -16.36 -9.82
N ALA A 77 2.41 -15.49 -9.93
CA ALA A 77 2.27 -14.08 -9.54
C ALA A 77 1.25 -13.34 -10.42
N GLU A 78 1.23 -13.58 -11.73
CA GLU A 78 0.20 -13.06 -12.64
C GLU A 78 -1.20 -13.52 -12.25
N SER A 79 -1.37 -14.80 -11.90
CA SER A 79 -2.66 -15.32 -11.45
C SER A 79 -3.18 -14.60 -10.19
N VAL A 80 -2.27 -14.29 -9.26
CA VAL A 80 -2.60 -13.52 -8.06
C VAL A 80 -2.96 -12.07 -8.42
N LEU A 81 -2.19 -11.42 -9.30
CA LEU A 81 -2.46 -10.06 -9.76
C LEU A 81 -3.85 -9.95 -10.40
N TYR A 82 -4.17 -10.80 -11.37
CA TYR A 82 -5.47 -10.78 -12.04
C TYR A 82 -6.63 -11.07 -11.10
N LYS A 83 -6.43 -11.98 -10.13
CA LYS A 83 -7.42 -12.21 -9.08
C LYS A 83 -7.68 -10.93 -8.26
N LEU A 84 -6.64 -10.25 -7.82
CA LEU A 84 -6.75 -9.00 -7.04
C LEU A 84 -7.41 -7.89 -7.87
N ILE A 85 -7.06 -7.72 -9.14
CA ILE A 85 -7.71 -6.76 -10.05
C ILE A 85 -9.19 -7.08 -10.22
N SER A 86 -9.54 -8.36 -10.39
CA SER A 86 -10.95 -8.79 -10.48
C SER A 86 -11.73 -8.49 -9.20
N GLU A 87 -11.14 -8.74 -8.03
CA GLU A 87 -11.76 -8.40 -6.73
C GLU A 87 -11.96 -6.88 -6.58
N GLN A 88 -11.06 -6.07 -7.11
CA GLN A 88 -11.15 -4.61 -7.08
C GLN A 88 -12.28 -4.06 -7.95
N ALA A 89 -12.74 -4.77 -8.97
CA ALA A 89 -13.87 -4.37 -9.78
C ALA A 89 -15.17 -4.24 -8.97
N GLU A 90 -15.27 -4.96 -7.86
CA GLU A 90 -16.40 -4.91 -6.92
C GLU A 90 -16.25 -3.79 -5.86
N TRP A 91 -15.15 -3.06 -5.84
CA TRP A 91 -14.92 -2.02 -4.84
C TRP A 91 -15.86 -0.83 -5.04
N SER A 92 -16.45 -0.38 -3.95
CA SER A 92 -17.19 0.88 -3.93
C SER A 92 -16.24 2.07 -4.08
N LYS A 93 -16.78 3.24 -4.43
CA LYS A 93 -16.00 4.49 -4.50
C LYS A 93 -15.32 4.87 -3.17
N ASP A 94 -15.88 4.41 -2.05
CA ASP A 94 -15.39 4.72 -0.71
C ASP A 94 -14.36 3.70 -0.20
N GLU A 95 -14.03 2.65 -0.97
CA GLU A 95 -13.12 1.59 -0.50
C GLU A 95 -11.71 2.10 -0.19
N MET A 96 -11.25 3.13 -0.89
CA MET A 96 -9.95 3.77 -0.65
C MET A 96 -10.02 5.02 0.25
N GLU A 97 -11.16 5.28 0.88
CA GLU A 97 -11.36 6.50 1.66
C GLU A 97 -10.42 6.61 2.86
N ASP A 98 -10.16 5.50 3.55
CA ASP A 98 -9.22 5.48 4.68
C ASP A 98 -7.79 5.84 4.26
N MET A 99 -7.37 5.39 3.07
CA MET A 99 -6.06 5.75 2.50
C MET A 99 -5.98 7.24 2.22
N ARG A 100 -7.02 7.86 1.62
CA ARG A 100 -7.07 9.30 1.35
C ARG A 100 -6.98 10.10 2.65
N LYS A 101 -7.71 9.69 3.69
CA LYS A 101 -7.67 10.30 5.02
C LYS A 101 -6.28 10.20 5.65
N LEU A 102 -5.62 9.04 5.55
CA LEU A 102 -4.27 8.84 6.08
C LEU A 102 -3.25 9.74 5.38
N ILE A 103 -3.30 9.82 4.04
CA ILE A 103 -2.43 10.71 3.25
C ILE A 103 -2.61 12.16 3.70
N SER A 104 -3.86 12.61 3.81
CA SER A 104 -4.18 13.97 4.27
C SER A 104 -3.64 14.24 5.67
N ALA A 105 -3.82 13.28 6.60
CA ALA A 105 -3.31 13.38 7.97
C ALA A 105 -1.79 13.42 8.01
N PHE A 106 -1.08 12.56 7.26
CA PHE A 106 0.38 12.54 7.23
C PHE A 106 0.94 13.86 6.68
N ARG A 107 0.38 14.39 5.60
CA ARG A 107 0.74 15.72 5.09
C ARG A 107 0.50 16.84 6.11
N ALA A 108 -0.59 16.76 6.87
CA ALA A 108 -0.85 17.73 7.94
C ALA A 108 0.14 17.61 9.10
N LEU A 109 0.59 16.40 9.43
CA LEU A 109 1.62 16.15 10.44
C LEU A 109 2.99 16.70 10.00
N GLU A 110 3.39 16.49 8.75
CA GLU A 110 4.62 17.05 8.19
C GLU A 110 4.63 18.60 8.31
N ARG A 111 3.53 19.26 7.98
CA ARG A 111 3.38 20.73 8.18
C ARG A 111 3.48 21.16 9.64
N LYS A 112 3.17 20.27 10.59
CA LYS A 112 3.31 20.50 12.05
C LYS A 112 4.71 20.13 12.58
N GLY A 113 5.64 19.72 11.70
CA GLY A 113 6.99 19.30 12.06
C GLY A 113 7.08 17.88 12.62
N VAL A 114 6.12 17.03 12.30
CA VAL A 114 6.12 15.60 12.68
C VAL A 114 6.41 14.77 11.44
N VAL A 115 7.59 14.17 11.38
CA VAL A 115 8.00 13.25 10.28
C VAL A 115 7.03 12.08 10.23
N SER A 116 6.41 11.85 9.08
CA SER A 116 5.37 10.82 8.92
C SER A 116 5.72 9.87 7.79
N ARG A 117 5.80 8.56 8.08
CA ARG A 117 6.21 7.52 7.10
C ARG A 117 5.31 6.30 7.17
N ALA A 118 4.99 5.75 6.00
CA ALA A 118 4.21 4.54 5.83
C ALA A 118 5.09 3.36 5.44
N GLY A 119 4.79 2.16 5.95
CA GLY A 119 5.54 0.94 5.62
C GLY A 119 7.05 1.06 5.90
N TYR A 120 7.41 1.85 6.89
CA TYR A 120 8.77 2.33 7.11
C TYR A 120 9.62 1.33 7.88
N SER A 121 10.65 0.78 7.20
CA SER A 121 11.55 -0.20 7.80
C SER A 121 10.89 -1.55 8.14
N CYS A 122 11.69 -2.56 8.38
CA CYS A 122 11.20 -3.93 8.63
C CYS A 122 10.55 -4.12 10.01
N CYS A 123 10.94 -3.33 11.01
CA CYS A 123 10.46 -3.48 12.38
C CYS A 123 10.65 -2.21 13.22
N SER A 124 10.04 -2.17 14.41
CA SER A 124 10.09 -1.01 15.29
C SER A 124 11.51 -0.63 15.76
N ARG A 125 12.43 -1.59 15.90
CA ARG A 125 13.79 -1.32 16.32
C ARG A 125 14.56 -0.55 15.24
N CYS A 126 14.48 -1.00 13.99
CA CYS A 126 15.11 -0.34 12.86
C CYS A 126 14.43 1.01 12.61
N GLY A 127 13.11 1.04 12.49
CA GLY A 127 12.35 2.24 12.20
C GLY A 127 12.56 3.38 13.20
N ASN A 128 12.67 3.09 14.50
CA ASN A 128 12.97 4.11 15.51
C ASN A 128 14.38 4.72 15.34
N GLY A 129 15.36 3.95 14.87
CA GLY A 129 16.71 4.45 14.60
C GLY A 129 16.76 5.28 13.33
N GLU A 130 16.21 4.76 12.26
CA GLU A 130 16.24 5.36 10.93
C GLU A 130 15.45 6.66 10.86
N ILE A 131 14.22 6.70 11.41
CA ILE A 131 13.38 7.90 11.36
C ILE A 131 13.99 9.09 12.12
N ARG A 132 14.73 8.81 13.19
CA ARG A 132 15.47 9.86 13.92
C ARG A 132 16.67 10.37 13.15
N ALA A 133 17.32 9.51 12.36
CA ALA A 133 18.44 9.90 11.51
C ALA A 133 17.99 10.71 10.28
N GLU A 134 16.78 10.45 9.78
CA GLU A 134 16.16 11.20 8.67
C GLU A 134 15.67 12.59 9.11
N ALA A 135 15.33 12.75 10.38
CA ALA A 135 14.72 13.98 10.88
C ALA A 135 15.63 15.20 10.74
N LEU A 136 15.06 16.29 10.23
CA LEU A 136 15.71 17.60 10.12
C LEU A 136 15.53 18.41 11.41
N SER A 137 16.29 19.52 11.54
CA SER A 137 16.28 20.36 12.74
C SER A 137 14.94 21.02 13.09
N GLN A 138 14.04 21.15 12.11
CA GLN A 138 12.69 21.68 12.33
C GLN A 138 11.70 20.63 12.86
N HIS A 139 12.05 19.35 12.81
CA HIS A 139 11.16 18.29 13.25
C HIS A 139 11.17 18.15 14.77
N VAL A 140 9.98 18.06 15.35
CA VAL A 140 9.78 17.93 16.80
C VAL A 140 9.37 16.52 17.22
N GLY A 141 8.86 15.72 16.28
CA GLY A 141 8.41 14.36 16.52
C GLY A 141 8.33 13.53 15.25
N TYR A 142 7.92 12.29 15.41
CA TYR A 142 7.72 11.36 14.31
C TYR A 142 6.48 10.50 14.51
N CYS A 143 5.96 10.01 13.38
CA CYS A 143 4.89 9.03 13.29
C CYS A 143 5.22 8.05 12.17
N TYR A 144 5.11 6.76 12.41
CA TYR A 144 5.24 5.76 11.35
C TYR A 144 4.53 4.46 11.73
N PHE A 145 4.36 3.58 10.74
CA PHE A 145 4.12 2.16 10.93
C PHE A 145 5.11 1.38 10.04
N HIS A 146 5.54 0.23 10.51
CA HIS A 146 6.51 -0.59 9.79
C HIS A 146 5.81 -1.66 8.92
N GLU A 147 6.59 -2.38 8.10
CA GLU A 147 6.07 -3.39 7.19
C GLU A 147 5.21 -4.46 7.87
N GLN A 148 5.62 -4.96 9.04
CA GLN A 148 4.84 -5.96 9.79
C GLN A 148 3.50 -5.40 10.31
N ASP A 149 3.43 -4.11 10.66
CA ASP A 149 2.17 -3.46 11.03
C ASP A 149 1.25 -3.35 9.80
N LEU A 150 1.85 -3.08 8.62
CA LEU A 150 1.14 -3.03 7.35
C LEU A 150 0.58 -4.40 6.95
N ASP A 151 1.39 -5.45 7.04
CA ASP A 151 0.92 -6.82 6.77
C ASP A 151 -0.25 -7.20 7.65
N ALA A 152 -0.14 -6.93 8.96
CA ALA A 152 -1.22 -7.16 9.89
C ALA A 152 -2.48 -6.36 9.56
N CYS A 153 -2.33 -5.14 9.02
CA CYS A 153 -3.44 -4.31 8.56
C CYS A 153 -4.10 -4.90 7.30
N ILE A 154 -3.31 -5.37 6.34
CA ILE A 154 -3.81 -6.00 5.11
C ILE A 154 -4.61 -7.27 5.45
N GLU A 155 -4.10 -8.10 6.34
CA GLU A 155 -4.73 -9.36 6.73
C GLU A 155 -6.03 -9.19 7.55
N ARG A 156 -6.06 -8.24 8.49
CA ARG A 156 -7.08 -8.21 9.56
C ARG A 156 -7.83 -6.90 9.68
N CYS A 157 -7.49 -5.89 8.88
CA CYS A 157 -7.90 -4.49 9.04
C CYS A 157 -7.47 -3.88 10.39
N GLY A 158 -7.39 -2.56 10.41
CA GLY A 158 -6.85 -1.80 11.54
C GLY A 158 -5.34 -1.58 11.41
N LEU A 159 -4.90 -0.36 11.68
CA LEU A 159 -3.51 0.07 11.57
C LEU A 159 -3.02 0.57 12.92
N VAL A 160 -1.76 0.31 13.25
CA VAL A 160 -1.11 0.87 14.43
C VAL A 160 -0.07 1.91 14.01
N LEU A 161 -0.04 3.02 14.75
CA LEU A 161 0.91 4.10 14.52
C LEU A 161 1.88 4.19 15.68
N ARG A 162 3.18 4.19 15.36
CA ARG A 162 4.28 4.38 16.29
C ARG A 162 4.67 5.84 16.28
N HIS A 163 5.07 6.37 17.42
CA HIS A 163 5.38 7.78 17.56
C HIS A 163 6.48 8.04 18.59
N GLY A 164 7.04 9.22 18.52
CA GLY A 164 8.01 9.67 19.50
C GLY A 164 8.51 11.09 19.22
N VAL A 165 9.45 11.54 20.05
CA VAL A 165 10.06 12.86 20.00
C VAL A 165 11.38 12.77 19.23
N ILE A 166 11.71 13.81 18.47
CA ILE A 166 13.00 14.04 17.83
C ILE A 166 13.88 14.90 18.75
N GLY A 167 15.20 14.62 18.76
CA GLY A 167 16.20 15.36 19.53
C GLY A 167 16.52 14.74 20.89
N ASP A 168 17.18 15.50 21.76
CA ASP A 168 17.74 15.02 23.03
C ASP A 168 16.67 14.67 24.08
N ASP A 169 15.46 15.20 23.91
CA ASP A 169 14.33 15.02 24.82
C ASP A 169 13.47 13.78 24.53
N PHE A 170 14.02 12.80 23.80
CA PHE A 170 13.27 11.62 23.34
C PHE A 170 12.70 10.76 24.49
N GLU A 171 13.25 10.87 25.71
CA GLU A 171 12.75 10.20 26.92
C GLU A 171 11.74 11.03 27.71
N ASP A 172 11.52 12.30 27.37
CA ASP A 172 10.56 13.16 28.06
C ASP A 172 9.12 12.72 27.76
N LEU A 173 8.50 12.09 28.76
CA LEU A 173 7.13 11.58 28.66
C LEU A 173 6.09 12.67 28.39
N LYS A 174 6.33 13.92 28.85
CA LYS A 174 5.42 15.02 28.56
C LYS A 174 5.46 15.39 27.08
N LYS A 175 6.66 15.54 26.51
CA LYS A 175 6.84 15.81 25.09
C LYS A 175 6.31 14.67 24.23
N ARG A 176 6.55 13.41 24.61
CA ARG A 176 5.97 12.25 23.93
C ARG A 176 4.45 12.27 23.96
N THR A 177 3.85 12.64 25.10
CA THR A 177 2.39 12.79 25.23
C THR A 177 1.86 13.92 24.33
N GLU A 178 2.59 15.04 24.20
CA GLU A 178 2.22 16.14 23.30
C GLU A 178 2.24 15.71 21.84
N ILE A 179 3.29 15.03 21.40
CA ILE A 179 3.34 14.45 20.04
C ILE A 179 2.18 13.49 19.80
N ALA A 180 1.92 12.56 20.71
CA ALA A 180 0.80 11.63 20.59
C ALA A 180 -0.56 12.35 20.48
N ARG A 181 -0.78 13.43 21.23
CA ARG A 181 -2.01 14.24 21.12
C ARG A 181 -2.14 14.93 19.77
N ILE A 182 -1.03 15.47 19.22
CA ILE A 182 -1.01 16.07 17.89
C ILE A 182 -1.41 15.00 16.85
N LEU A 183 -0.89 13.79 16.96
CA LEU A 183 -1.25 12.69 16.06
C LEU A 183 -2.73 12.35 16.16
N VAL A 184 -3.22 12.07 17.36
CA VAL A 184 -4.63 11.72 17.62
C VAL A 184 -5.56 12.77 17.02
N GLN A 185 -5.33 14.04 17.38
CA GLN A 185 -6.14 15.14 16.87
C GLN A 185 -6.10 15.23 15.34
N THR A 186 -4.91 15.09 14.73
CA THR A 186 -4.77 15.20 13.27
C THR A 186 -5.44 14.06 12.53
N MET A 187 -5.37 12.83 13.06
CA MET A 187 -6.08 11.67 12.51
C MET A 187 -7.60 11.82 12.63
N GLU A 188 -8.10 12.31 13.78
CA GLU A 188 -9.52 12.58 13.99
C GLU A 188 -10.02 13.71 13.09
N GLU A 189 -9.27 14.79 12.91
CA GLU A 189 -9.56 15.90 12.00
C GLU A 189 -9.66 15.42 10.54
N ALA A 190 -8.85 14.42 10.15
CA ALA A 190 -8.94 13.78 8.83
C ALA A 190 -10.12 12.79 8.72
N GLY A 191 -10.86 12.56 9.80
CA GLY A 191 -12.02 11.67 9.83
C GLY A 191 -11.68 10.19 10.02
N LEU A 192 -10.50 9.87 10.54
CA LEU A 192 -10.12 8.52 10.95
C LEU A 192 -10.62 8.23 12.37
N LYS A 193 -10.98 6.99 12.62
CA LYS A 193 -11.30 6.51 13.97
C LYS A 193 -10.01 6.21 14.71
N VAL A 194 -9.84 6.76 15.92
CA VAL A 194 -8.62 6.62 16.71
C VAL A 194 -8.92 6.02 18.07
N ILE A 195 -8.06 5.13 18.54
CA ILE A 195 -8.03 4.64 19.92
C ILE A 195 -6.63 4.86 20.48
N TRP A 196 -6.54 5.57 21.60
CA TRP A 196 -5.31 5.75 22.36
C TRP A 196 -5.64 5.91 23.85
N ASN A 197 -4.94 5.19 24.69
CA ASN A 197 -5.17 5.19 26.14
C ASN A 197 -4.47 6.31 26.91
N GLN A 198 -3.90 7.30 26.20
CA GLN A 198 -3.11 8.41 26.71
C GLN A 198 -1.75 8.01 27.33
N ASP A 199 -1.31 6.78 27.14
CA ASP A 199 0.03 6.33 27.50
C ASP A 199 1.02 6.64 26.35
N PRO A 200 2.02 7.54 26.57
CA PRO A 200 2.97 7.91 25.52
C PRO A 200 3.93 6.77 25.12
N GLU A 201 3.92 5.67 25.83
CA GLU A 201 4.72 4.48 25.50
C GLU A 201 3.96 3.46 24.65
N LYS A 202 2.67 3.67 24.42
CA LYS A 202 1.80 2.79 23.63
C LYS A 202 1.55 3.36 22.26
N VAL A 203 1.32 2.46 21.31
CA VAL A 203 0.93 2.81 19.95
C VAL A 203 -0.45 3.48 19.90
N ILE A 204 -0.71 4.23 18.85
CA ILE A 204 -2.03 4.76 18.52
C ILE A 204 -2.67 3.77 17.53
N GLU A 205 -3.92 3.40 17.72
CA GLU A 205 -4.63 2.44 16.90
C GLU A 205 -5.67 3.12 16.03
N LEU A 206 -5.76 2.72 14.77
CA LEU A 206 -6.81 3.09 13.82
C LEU A 206 -7.69 1.85 13.56
N PRO A 207 -8.68 1.57 14.41
CA PRO A 207 -9.47 0.35 14.35
C PRO A 207 -10.34 0.32 13.08
N GLY A 208 -10.30 -0.82 12.37
CA GLY A 208 -11.08 -1.02 11.16
C GLY A 208 -10.53 -0.31 9.93
N PHE A 209 -9.37 0.34 10.03
CA PHE A 209 -8.68 0.95 8.90
C PHE A 209 -8.42 -0.09 7.81
N LYS A 210 -8.73 0.25 6.57
CA LYS A 210 -8.51 -0.59 5.41
C LYS A 210 -7.36 -0.04 4.58
N TRP A 211 -6.29 -0.82 4.47
CA TRP A 211 -5.25 -0.54 3.50
C TRP A 211 -5.70 -0.99 2.12
N ARG A 212 -5.84 -0.06 1.19
CA ARG A 212 -6.33 -0.34 -0.16
C ARG A 212 -5.55 0.46 -1.18
N VAL A 213 -4.88 -0.25 -2.07
CA VAL A 213 -4.18 0.30 -3.23
C VAL A 213 -4.79 -0.33 -4.47
N ARG A 214 -5.12 0.47 -5.47
CA ARG A 214 -5.69 -0.04 -6.73
C ARG A 214 -4.55 -0.52 -7.64
N LEU A 215 -4.65 -1.76 -8.08
CA LEU A 215 -3.70 -2.39 -8.99
C LEU A 215 -4.22 -2.28 -10.43
N HIS A 216 -3.30 -2.10 -11.39
CA HIS A 216 -3.57 -2.07 -12.82
C HIS A 216 -2.56 -2.99 -13.54
N ASP A 217 -3.01 -3.75 -14.52
CA ASP A 217 -2.19 -4.68 -15.30
C ASP A 217 -1.35 -4.01 -16.42
N GLY A 218 -1.35 -2.67 -16.46
CA GLY A 218 -0.65 -1.90 -17.50
C GLY A 218 -1.34 -1.91 -18.87
N SER A 219 -2.46 -2.61 -19.04
CA SER A 219 -3.31 -2.46 -20.21
C SER A 219 -3.95 -1.07 -20.16
N ALA A 220 -3.72 -0.26 -21.19
CA ALA A 220 -4.10 1.14 -21.26
C ALA A 220 -5.62 1.32 -21.06
N GLU A 221 -6.03 1.60 -19.85
CA GLU A 221 -7.26 2.34 -19.64
C GLU A 221 -7.05 3.79 -20.10
N SER A 222 -8.06 4.34 -20.75
CA SER A 222 -8.00 5.62 -21.41
C SER A 222 -7.41 6.73 -20.54
N GLU A 223 -6.58 7.60 -21.11
CA GLU A 223 -5.96 8.76 -20.45
C GLU A 223 -6.96 9.67 -19.71
N GLU A 224 -8.26 9.55 -20.03
CA GLU A 224 -9.35 10.30 -19.41
C GLU A 224 -9.65 9.84 -17.96
N GLU A 225 -9.59 8.53 -17.65
CA GLU A 225 -9.79 8.04 -16.27
C GLU A 225 -8.59 8.35 -15.37
N GLN A 226 -7.38 8.37 -15.95
CA GLN A 226 -6.16 8.77 -15.24
C GLN A 226 -6.16 10.24 -14.81
N GLN A 227 -6.89 11.10 -15.51
CA GLN A 227 -6.90 12.55 -15.28
C GLN A 227 -7.80 12.95 -14.11
N ASP A 228 -8.87 12.20 -13.86
CA ASP A 228 -9.84 12.50 -12.77
C ASP A 228 -9.25 12.13 -11.39
N VAL A 229 -8.51 11.04 -11.29
CA VAL A 229 -7.85 10.60 -10.04
C VAL A 229 -6.57 11.38 -9.74
N ARG A 230 -5.84 11.79 -10.79
CA ARG A 230 -4.60 12.59 -10.67
C ARG A 230 -4.84 14.07 -10.36
N GLY A 231 -6.02 14.60 -10.69
CA GLY A 231 -6.33 16.03 -10.59
C GLY A 231 -6.36 16.57 -9.16
N ASP A 232 -6.78 15.76 -8.20
CA ASP A 232 -7.07 16.23 -6.84
C ASP A 232 -5.86 16.16 -5.88
N TYR A 233 -4.79 15.43 -6.22
CA TYR A 233 -3.66 15.17 -5.30
C TYR A 233 -2.33 15.81 -5.72
N ARG A 234 -2.24 16.41 -6.93
CA ARG A 234 -0.98 16.94 -7.47
C ARG A 234 -0.67 18.40 -7.15
N GLN A 235 -1.58 19.14 -6.54
CA GLN A 235 -1.44 20.61 -6.57
C GLN A 235 -0.73 21.28 -5.41
N GLU A 236 -0.32 20.64 -4.30
CA GLU A 236 0.24 21.44 -3.19
C GLU A 236 1.52 20.99 -2.48
N ASP A 237 2.13 19.82 -2.74
CA ASP A 237 3.39 19.49 -2.04
C ASP A 237 4.33 18.58 -2.87
N GLU A 238 5.14 19.21 -3.72
CA GLU A 238 6.34 18.58 -4.28
C GLU A 238 7.45 18.58 -3.22
N GLY A 239 7.53 17.56 -2.34
CA GLY A 239 8.70 17.59 -1.47
C GLY A 239 8.92 16.47 -0.48
N THR A 240 7.93 15.83 0.07
CA THR A 240 8.15 14.81 1.09
C THR A 240 7.62 13.46 0.64
N ASP A 241 8.52 12.49 0.49
CA ASP A 241 8.12 11.09 0.31
C ASP A 241 7.61 10.55 1.64
N LEU A 242 6.31 10.30 1.71
CA LEU A 242 5.64 9.73 2.89
C LEU A 242 5.76 8.21 2.97
N GLY A 243 6.36 7.54 1.96
CA GLY A 243 6.37 6.08 1.85
C GLY A 243 4.98 5.48 1.59
N ILE A 244 3.97 6.30 1.28
CA ILE A 244 2.65 5.83 0.90
C ILE A 244 2.66 5.61 -0.61
N PRO A 245 2.31 4.40 -1.11
CA PRO A 245 2.23 4.15 -2.54
C PRO A 245 1.21 5.08 -3.19
N GLN A 246 1.37 5.30 -4.49
CA GLN A 246 0.32 5.97 -5.27
C GLN A 246 -0.96 5.15 -5.11
N LEU A 247 -2.11 5.83 -4.95
CA LEU A 247 -3.39 5.14 -4.77
C LEU A 247 -3.75 4.25 -5.97
N ASP A 248 -3.23 4.60 -7.15
CA ASP A 248 -3.30 3.79 -8.36
C ASP A 248 -1.89 3.28 -8.66
N PHE A 249 -1.68 1.99 -8.50
CA PHE A 249 -0.41 1.31 -8.71
C PHE A 249 -0.45 0.51 -10.02
N TYR A 250 0.37 0.93 -10.98
CA TYR A 250 0.48 0.25 -12.27
C TYR A 250 1.57 -0.81 -12.19
N VAL A 251 1.16 -2.06 -12.31
CA VAL A 251 2.05 -3.21 -12.44
C VAL A 251 2.42 -3.34 -13.91
N ARG A 252 3.66 -2.95 -14.27
CA ARG A 252 4.16 -3.04 -15.65
C ARG A 252 4.98 -4.30 -15.85
#